data_2f5b35be50db4ba3c164931639fb5f5e
#
_entry.id   2f5b35be50db4ba3c164931639fb5f5e
#
_cell.length_a   1.000
_cell.length_b   1.000
_cell.length_c   1.000
_cell.angle_alpha   90.00
_cell.angle_beta   90.00
_cell.angle_gamma   90.00
#
_symmetry.space_group_name_H-M   'P 1'
#
loop_
_entity.id
_entity.type
_entity.pdbx_description
1 polymer ?
#
loop_
_entity_poly.entity_id
_entity_poly.type
_entity_poly.pdbx_seq_one_letter_code
_entity_poly.pdbx_strand_id
1 'polypeptide(L)'
;MAALTEEVFRALLDARGILRPGALEAPARERAFAVFSQRPDVFLDVDALARQAERFFATKLGATVDKQYGDASARAVVPDVDAARIVVAGGDGTSSGTRLCYGRAIESADLVAAEEAERAMGTYGLALLAQRCKTIWIVVPETEEDRAALTIAAVFASQMLGPILSPGGREIYGVRGARLKLEGRASPYR
;
A
#
# COMPACT_ATOMS: atom_id res chain seq x y z
N MET A 1 -6.52 -1.92 -11.72
CA MET A 1 -5.71 -2.31 -12.91
C MET A 1 -6.63 -2.96 -13.90
N ALA A 2 -6.72 -2.42 -15.12
CA ALA A 2 -7.30 -3.18 -16.20
C ALA A 2 -6.57 -4.52 -16.26
N ALA A 3 -7.30 -5.62 -16.47
CA ALA A 3 -6.67 -6.91 -16.70
C ALA A 3 -5.60 -6.73 -17.77
N LEU A 4 -4.42 -7.29 -17.58
CA LEU A 4 -3.37 -7.30 -18.58
C LEU A 4 -3.95 -8.06 -19.79
N THR A 5 -4.49 -7.31 -20.74
CA THR A 5 -4.93 -7.89 -22.01
C THR A 5 -3.69 -8.32 -22.78
N GLU A 6 -3.86 -9.27 -23.68
CA GLU A 6 -2.75 -9.75 -24.52
C GLU A 6 -2.06 -8.61 -25.29
N GLU A 7 -2.83 -7.58 -25.70
CA GLU A 7 -2.30 -6.38 -26.34
C GLU A 7 -1.41 -5.55 -25.41
N VAL A 8 -1.84 -5.34 -24.17
CA VAL A 8 -1.04 -4.61 -23.16
C VAL A 8 0.23 -5.39 -22.83
N PHE A 9 0.14 -6.72 -22.71
CA PHE A 9 1.32 -7.55 -22.49
C PHE A 9 2.30 -7.47 -23.66
N ARG A 10 1.80 -7.56 -24.91
CA ARG A 10 2.64 -7.40 -26.11
C ARG A 10 3.32 -6.03 -26.17
N ALA A 11 2.66 -4.97 -25.73
CA ALA A 11 3.25 -3.62 -25.70
C ALA A 11 4.42 -3.49 -24.72
N LEU A 12 4.51 -4.38 -23.73
CA LEU A 12 5.62 -4.42 -22.76
C LEU A 12 6.84 -5.15 -23.31
N LEU A 13 6.71 -5.89 -24.41
CA LEU A 13 7.78 -6.65 -25.03
C LEU A 13 8.52 -5.83 -26.08
N ASP A 14 9.80 -6.12 -26.27
CA ASP A 14 10.58 -5.63 -27.40
C ASP A 14 10.33 -6.51 -28.66
N ALA A 15 10.98 -6.19 -29.77
CA ALA A 15 10.91 -6.94 -31.02
C ALA A 15 11.40 -8.39 -30.90
N ARG A 16 12.09 -8.73 -29.83
CA ARG A 16 12.59 -10.08 -29.54
C ARG A 16 11.68 -10.85 -28.58
N GLY A 17 10.56 -10.25 -28.15
CA GLY A 17 9.67 -10.83 -27.16
C GLY A 17 10.20 -10.78 -25.73
N ILE A 18 11.20 -9.93 -25.45
CA ILE A 18 11.78 -9.73 -24.11
C ILE A 18 11.12 -8.51 -23.49
N LEU A 19 10.81 -8.55 -22.20
CA LEU A 19 10.29 -7.41 -21.46
C LEU A 19 11.28 -6.23 -21.57
N ARG A 20 10.74 -5.08 -21.98
CA ARG A 20 11.53 -3.84 -22.03
C ARG A 20 12.00 -3.48 -20.62
N PRO A 21 13.22 -2.97 -20.46
CA PRO A 21 13.69 -2.44 -19.19
C PRO A 21 12.67 -1.42 -18.64
N GLY A 22 12.28 -1.57 -17.39
CA GLY A 22 11.30 -0.71 -16.75
C GLY A 22 9.82 -0.98 -17.11
N ALA A 23 9.52 -1.93 -17.97
CA ALA A 23 8.13 -2.24 -18.37
C ALA A 23 7.23 -2.69 -17.19
N LEU A 24 7.83 -3.23 -16.14
CA LEU A 24 7.17 -3.68 -14.91
C LEU A 24 7.68 -2.90 -13.68
N GLU A 25 8.22 -1.72 -13.88
CA GLU A 25 8.62 -0.89 -12.75
C GLU A 25 7.43 -0.63 -11.83
N ALA A 26 7.67 -0.83 -10.54
CA ALA A 26 6.69 -0.48 -9.54
C ALA A 26 6.36 1.02 -9.65
N PRO A 27 5.09 1.40 -9.54
CA PRO A 27 4.71 2.80 -9.57
C PRO A 27 5.49 3.62 -8.56
N ALA A 28 5.87 4.82 -8.93
CA ALA A 28 6.59 5.72 -8.04
C ALA A 28 5.79 5.95 -6.75
N ARG A 29 6.48 5.97 -5.62
CA ARG A 29 5.89 6.18 -4.28
C ARG A 29 5.01 7.45 -4.24
N GLU A 30 5.40 8.49 -4.96
CA GLU A 30 4.65 9.76 -5.02
C GLU A 30 3.22 9.60 -5.55
N ARG A 31 2.92 8.50 -6.22
CA ARG A 31 1.59 8.19 -6.75
C ARG A 31 0.85 7.13 -5.95
N ALA A 32 1.38 6.73 -4.81
CA ALA A 32 0.84 5.63 -4.01
C ALA A 32 0.71 6.02 -2.54
N PHE A 33 -0.14 5.29 -1.81
CA PHE A 33 -0.11 5.32 -0.35
C PHE A 33 1.11 4.54 0.12
N ALA A 34 1.82 5.10 1.09
CA ALA A 34 2.99 4.47 1.70
C ALA A 34 2.72 4.21 3.19
N VAL A 35 2.85 2.97 3.63
CA VAL A 35 2.65 2.57 5.03
C VAL A 35 4.00 2.18 5.62
N PHE A 36 4.46 2.93 6.60
CA PHE A 36 5.72 2.66 7.30
C PHE A 36 5.50 1.55 8.34
N SER A 37 6.30 0.49 8.30
CA SER A 37 6.15 -0.63 9.21
C SER A 37 7.05 -0.49 10.43
N GLN A 38 6.45 -0.41 11.62
CA GLN A 38 7.18 -0.48 12.89
C GLN A 38 7.42 -1.92 13.35
N ARG A 39 6.80 -2.90 12.70
CA ARG A 39 7.00 -4.30 13.07
C ARG A 39 8.41 -4.75 12.71
N PRO A 40 9.04 -5.57 13.57
CA PRO A 40 10.36 -6.11 13.29
C PRO A 40 10.34 -7.18 12.19
N ASP A 41 9.21 -7.86 12.04
CA ASP A 41 8.97 -8.84 10.99
C ASP A 41 8.64 -8.13 9.67
N VAL A 42 9.24 -8.60 8.62
CA VAL A 42 9.08 -8.06 7.26
C VAL A 42 7.99 -8.78 6.47
N PHE A 43 7.20 -9.61 7.13
CA PHE A 43 6.18 -10.43 6.48
C PHE A 43 4.79 -9.79 6.52
N LEU A 44 4.04 -9.98 5.45
CA LEU A 44 2.62 -9.68 5.39
C LEU A 44 1.82 -10.94 5.69
N ASP A 45 1.17 -10.98 6.84
CA ASP A 45 0.23 -12.05 7.20
C ASP A 45 -1.15 -11.74 6.59
N VAL A 46 -1.48 -12.43 5.52
CA VAL A 46 -2.73 -12.23 4.76
C VAL A 46 -3.96 -12.58 5.61
N ASP A 47 -3.89 -13.62 6.42
CA ASP A 47 -5.00 -14.00 7.29
C ASP A 47 -5.25 -12.96 8.39
N ALA A 48 -4.17 -12.39 8.93
CA ALA A 48 -4.27 -11.29 9.88
C ALA A 48 -4.82 -10.03 9.23
N LEU A 49 -4.44 -9.71 7.99
CA LEU A 49 -5.01 -8.60 7.23
C LEU A 49 -6.52 -8.77 7.03
N ALA A 50 -6.97 -9.95 6.62
CA ALA A 50 -8.39 -10.23 6.42
C ALA A 50 -9.18 -10.04 7.73
N ARG A 51 -8.68 -10.58 8.86
CA ARG A 51 -9.30 -10.38 10.18
C ARG A 51 -9.33 -8.91 10.60
N GLN A 52 -8.27 -8.14 10.34
CA GLN A 52 -8.21 -6.72 10.66
C GLN A 52 -9.20 -5.91 9.81
N ALA A 53 -9.31 -6.23 8.51
CA ALA A 53 -10.25 -5.58 7.60
C ALA A 53 -11.70 -5.78 8.07
N GLU A 54 -12.08 -7.01 8.42
CA GLU A 54 -13.41 -7.31 8.90
C GLU A 54 -13.70 -6.63 10.25
N ARG A 55 -12.77 -6.73 11.20
CA ARG A 55 -12.95 -6.20 12.55
C ARG A 55 -13.03 -4.67 12.62
N PHE A 56 -12.17 -3.96 11.89
CA PHE A 56 -12.02 -2.51 12.04
C PHE A 56 -12.67 -1.69 10.93
N PHE A 57 -12.89 -2.30 9.77
CA PHE A 57 -13.40 -1.59 8.59
C PHE A 57 -14.67 -2.21 8.03
N ALA A 58 -15.22 -3.26 8.64
CA ALA A 58 -16.39 -4.01 8.16
C ALA A 58 -16.25 -4.42 6.67
N THR A 59 -15.03 -4.72 6.25
CA THR A 59 -14.70 -4.98 4.85
C THR A 59 -14.05 -6.34 4.72
N LYS A 60 -14.47 -7.13 3.73
CA LYS A 60 -13.82 -8.39 3.40
C LYS A 60 -12.62 -8.10 2.50
N LEU A 61 -11.47 -8.62 2.89
CA LEU A 61 -10.22 -8.47 2.16
C LEU A 61 -9.69 -9.85 1.79
N GLY A 62 -9.48 -10.07 0.51
CA GLY A 62 -8.76 -11.23 -0.02
C GLY A 62 -7.46 -10.78 -0.66
N ALA A 63 -6.41 -11.56 -0.51
CA ALA A 63 -5.13 -11.28 -1.15
C ALA A 63 -4.70 -12.46 -2.02
N THR A 64 -4.24 -12.14 -3.22
CA THR A 64 -3.50 -13.07 -4.07
C THR A 64 -2.06 -12.60 -4.08
N VAL A 65 -1.15 -13.49 -3.72
CA VAL A 65 0.28 -13.21 -3.73
C VAL A 65 0.87 -13.76 -5.00
N ASP A 66 1.34 -12.85 -5.86
CA ASP A 66 2.04 -13.22 -7.09
C ASP A 66 3.54 -13.34 -6.75
N LYS A 67 4.01 -14.55 -6.54
CA LYS A 67 5.44 -14.83 -6.35
C LYS A 67 6.13 -14.99 -7.69
N GLN A 68 7.17 -14.21 -7.90
CA GLN A 68 8.02 -14.40 -9.08
C GLN A 68 9.00 -15.57 -8.90
N TYR A 69 9.45 -15.85 -7.68
CA TYR A 69 10.40 -16.90 -7.36
C TYR A 69 10.14 -17.45 -5.96
N GLY A 70 9.75 -18.69 -5.82
CA GLY A 70 9.66 -19.36 -4.54
C GLY A 70 8.42 -20.23 -4.32
N ASP A 71 8.36 -20.87 -3.18
CA ASP A 71 7.34 -21.83 -2.81
C ASP A 71 5.95 -21.18 -2.73
N ALA A 72 5.03 -21.67 -3.56
CA ALA A 72 3.64 -21.19 -3.64
C ALA A 72 2.84 -21.37 -2.33
N SER A 73 3.39 -22.07 -1.34
CA SER A 73 2.74 -22.34 -0.05
C SER A 73 2.91 -21.23 0.98
N ALA A 74 3.76 -20.23 0.75
CA ALA A 74 4.00 -19.20 1.73
C ALA A 74 2.81 -18.23 1.83
N ARG A 75 2.20 -18.19 3.01
CA ARG A 75 1.13 -17.24 3.37
C ARG A 75 1.62 -15.85 3.71
N ALA A 76 2.90 -15.61 3.59
CA ALA A 76 3.54 -14.35 3.93
C ALA A 76 4.23 -13.74 2.71
N VAL A 77 4.06 -12.44 2.53
CA VAL A 77 4.73 -11.66 1.50
C VAL A 77 6.01 -11.07 2.08
N VAL A 78 7.12 -11.27 1.39
CA VAL A 78 8.42 -10.72 1.79
C VAL A 78 8.66 -9.45 0.98
N PRO A 79 9.01 -8.32 1.61
CA PRO A 79 9.37 -7.09 0.91
C PRO A 79 10.48 -7.31 -0.12
N ASP A 80 10.41 -6.61 -1.22
CA ASP A 80 11.32 -6.66 -2.37
C ASP A 80 11.29 -7.96 -3.21
N VAL A 81 10.48 -8.94 -2.80
CA VAL A 81 10.42 -10.24 -3.49
C VAL A 81 9.04 -10.50 -4.07
N ASP A 82 8.00 -10.05 -3.39
CA ASP A 82 6.62 -10.41 -3.72
C ASP A 82 5.74 -9.17 -3.90
N ALA A 83 4.97 -9.16 -4.98
CA ALA A 83 3.84 -8.25 -5.13
C ALA A 83 2.56 -8.95 -4.69
N ALA A 84 1.76 -8.30 -3.87
CA ALA A 84 0.45 -8.79 -3.48
C ALA A 84 -0.64 -8.05 -4.24
N ARG A 85 -1.55 -8.80 -4.85
CA ARG A 85 -2.83 -8.25 -5.32
C ARG A 85 -3.85 -8.40 -4.22
N ILE A 86 -4.39 -7.28 -3.75
CA ILE A 86 -5.35 -7.28 -2.67
C ILE A 86 -6.73 -6.92 -3.22
N VAL A 87 -7.66 -7.85 -3.05
CA VAL A 87 -9.06 -7.66 -3.40
C VAL A 87 -9.79 -7.13 -2.18
N VAL A 88 -10.40 -5.95 -2.31
CA VAL A 88 -11.30 -5.42 -1.30
C VAL A 88 -12.73 -5.64 -1.77
N ALA A 89 -13.47 -6.45 -1.03
CA ALA A 89 -14.92 -6.55 -1.19
C ALA A 89 -15.58 -5.71 -0.09
N GLY A 90 -16.18 -4.61 -0.46
CA GLY A 90 -16.79 -3.67 0.49
C GLY A 90 -18.10 -4.19 1.07
N GLY A 91 -18.33 -3.91 2.38
CA GLY A 91 -19.60 -4.22 3.04
C GLY A 91 -20.74 -3.28 2.63
N ASP A 92 -20.45 -2.09 2.12
CA ASP A 92 -21.41 -1.06 1.72
C ASP A 92 -21.53 -0.84 0.20
N GLY A 93 -20.88 -1.67 -0.60
CA GLY A 93 -20.94 -1.64 -2.06
C GLY A 93 -20.18 -0.47 -2.72
N THR A 94 -19.55 0.41 -1.98
CA THR A 94 -18.97 1.65 -2.53
C THR A 94 -17.47 1.59 -2.81
N SER A 95 -16.77 0.55 -2.36
CA SER A 95 -15.32 0.43 -2.56
C SER A 95 -14.87 -1.02 -2.79
N SER A 96 -15.32 -1.60 -3.90
CA SER A 96 -14.78 -2.88 -4.36
C SER A 96 -13.72 -2.65 -5.42
N GLY A 97 -12.63 -3.40 -5.35
CA GLY A 97 -11.60 -3.35 -6.38
C GLY A 97 -10.33 -4.08 -5.99
N THR A 98 -9.56 -4.46 -6.99
CA THR A 98 -8.24 -5.07 -6.80
C THR A 98 -7.18 -3.99 -6.88
N ARG A 99 -6.28 -3.94 -5.89
CA ARG A 99 -5.15 -3.00 -5.89
C ARG A 99 -3.83 -3.75 -5.82
N LEU A 100 -2.85 -3.22 -6.52
CA LEU A 100 -1.48 -3.68 -6.42
C LEU A 100 -0.90 -3.16 -5.11
N CYS A 101 -0.36 -4.09 -4.32
CA CYS A 101 0.39 -3.75 -3.12
C CYS A 101 1.73 -4.49 -3.15
N TYR A 102 2.77 -3.84 -2.69
CA TYR A 102 4.09 -4.46 -2.56
C TYR A 102 4.84 -3.86 -1.38
N GLY A 103 5.73 -4.65 -0.80
CA GLY A 103 6.64 -4.21 0.25
C GLY A 103 8.06 -4.11 -0.28
N ARG A 104 8.83 -3.21 0.28
CA ARG A 104 10.27 -3.08 0.05
C ARG A 104 10.98 -2.51 1.27
N ALA A 105 12.29 -2.59 1.27
CA ALA A 105 13.10 -1.88 2.25
C ALA A 105 12.89 -0.35 2.14
N ILE A 106 13.05 0.34 3.27
CA ILE A 106 13.02 1.81 3.28
C ILE A 106 14.29 2.34 2.63
N GLU A 107 14.13 3.32 1.77
CA GLU A 107 15.20 4.03 1.08
C GLU A 107 15.34 5.46 1.59
N SER A 108 16.47 6.11 1.30
CA SER A 108 16.71 7.49 1.69
C SER A 108 15.63 8.46 1.18
N ALA A 109 15.10 8.21 -0.01
CA ALA A 109 14.01 9.00 -0.58
C ALA A 109 12.72 8.96 0.25
N ASP A 110 12.44 7.83 0.92
CA ASP A 110 11.26 7.71 1.79
C ASP A 110 11.42 8.54 3.06
N LEU A 111 12.65 8.58 3.59
CA LEU A 111 12.97 9.40 4.77
C LEU A 111 12.83 10.89 4.45
N VAL A 112 13.35 11.32 3.31
CA VAL A 112 13.19 12.71 2.83
C VAL A 112 11.72 13.06 2.67
N ALA A 113 10.93 12.18 2.08
CA ALA A 113 9.51 12.42 1.92
C ALA A 113 8.73 12.46 3.24
N ALA A 114 9.13 11.66 4.22
CA ALA A 114 8.55 11.74 5.56
C ALA A 114 8.83 13.10 6.22
N GLU A 115 10.05 13.64 6.08
CA GLU A 115 10.44 14.97 6.57
C GLU A 115 9.68 16.09 5.86
N GLU A 116 9.55 16.01 4.55
CA GLU A 116 8.81 16.98 3.74
C GLU A 116 7.33 17.00 4.11
N ALA A 117 6.71 15.83 4.28
CA ALA A 117 5.32 15.72 4.70
C ALA A 117 5.09 16.31 6.10
N GLU A 118 5.98 16.05 7.06
CA GLU A 118 5.92 16.67 8.39
C GLU A 118 5.95 18.19 8.31
N ARG A 119 6.89 18.71 7.54
CA ARG A 119 7.06 20.16 7.36
C ARG A 119 5.82 20.78 6.71
N ALA A 120 5.26 20.13 5.68
CA ALA A 120 4.09 20.62 4.97
C ALA A 120 2.83 20.63 5.85
N MET A 121 2.70 19.66 6.76
CA MET A 121 1.54 19.52 7.64
C MET A 121 1.71 20.22 8.99
N GLY A 122 2.89 20.73 9.32
CA GLY A 122 3.19 21.28 10.64
C GLY A 122 3.08 20.24 11.77
N THR A 123 3.32 18.96 11.46
CA THR A 123 3.29 17.85 12.41
C THR A 123 4.71 17.39 12.73
N TYR A 124 4.85 16.53 13.73
CA TYR A 124 6.16 16.01 14.14
C TYR A 124 6.07 14.52 14.46
N GLY A 125 7.17 13.81 14.19
CA GLY A 125 7.36 12.42 14.61
C GLY A 125 7.34 11.38 13.50
N LEU A 126 6.84 11.70 12.29
CA LEU A 126 6.85 10.76 11.17
C LEU A 126 8.29 10.47 10.71
N ALA A 127 9.12 11.49 10.56
CA ALA A 127 10.51 11.32 10.13
C ALA A 127 11.31 10.48 11.11
N LEU A 128 11.16 10.75 12.40
CA LEU A 128 11.79 9.97 13.47
C LEU A 128 11.30 8.51 13.49
N LEU A 129 10.01 8.30 13.25
CA LEU A 129 9.42 6.99 13.18
C LEU A 129 9.89 6.25 11.93
N ALA A 130 9.92 6.91 10.77
CA ALA A 130 10.39 6.35 9.52
C ALA A 130 11.82 5.82 9.62
N GLN A 131 12.73 6.55 10.31
CA GLN A 131 14.11 6.10 10.57
C GLN A 131 14.19 4.79 11.37
N ARG A 132 13.17 4.44 12.14
CA ARG A 132 13.10 3.20 12.92
C ARG A 132 12.44 2.05 12.16
N CYS A 133 11.75 2.33 11.08
CA CYS A 133 11.11 1.32 10.25
C CYS A 133 12.14 0.67 9.34
N LYS A 134 11.96 -0.62 9.06
CA LYS A 134 12.81 -1.36 8.12
C LYS A 134 12.16 -1.49 6.75
N THR A 135 10.85 -1.47 6.73
CA THR A 135 10.06 -1.74 5.53
C THR A 135 8.98 -0.69 5.33
N ILE A 136 8.65 -0.49 4.07
CA ILE A 136 7.54 0.34 3.64
C ILE A 136 6.64 -0.51 2.74
N TRP A 137 5.33 -0.40 2.93
CA TRP A 137 4.34 -1.07 2.10
C TRP A 137 3.64 -0.03 1.23
N ILE A 138 3.62 -0.30 -0.05
CA ILE A 138 3.08 0.59 -1.08
C ILE A 138 1.75 0.04 -1.54
N VAL A 139 0.72 0.88 -1.55
CA VAL A 139 -0.61 0.59 -2.06
C VAL A 139 -0.90 1.53 -3.20
N VAL A 140 -1.05 0.99 -4.40
CA VAL A 140 -1.21 1.77 -5.63
C VAL A 140 -2.68 2.08 -5.85
N PRO A 141 -3.09 3.36 -5.81
CA PRO A 141 -4.45 3.76 -6.11
C PRO A 141 -4.71 3.77 -7.64
N GLU A 142 -5.93 3.57 -8.04
CA GLU A 142 -6.36 3.76 -9.43
C GLU A 142 -6.73 5.21 -9.75
N THR A 143 -7.18 5.94 -8.73
CA THR A 143 -7.58 7.35 -8.82
C THR A 143 -7.04 8.13 -7.63
N GLU A 144 -7.07 9.46 -7.68
CA GLU A 144 -6.62 10.30 -6.55
C GLU A 144 -7.45 10.07 -5.28
N GLU A 145 -8.75 9.82 -5.41
CA GLU A 145 -9.68 9.59 -4.29
C GLU A 145 -10.05 8.10 -4.14
N ASP A 146 -9.08 7.22 -4.32
CA ASP A 146 -9.31 5.78 -4.25
C ASP A 146 -9.58 5.30 -2.82
N ARG A 147 -10.85 5.15 -2.49
CA ARG A 147 -11.31 4.66 -1.19
C ARG A 147 -10.86 3.23 -0.91
N ALA A 148 -10.81 2.37 -1.94
CA ALA A 148 -10.35 0.99 -1.79
C ALA A 148 -8.86 0.95 -1.44
N ALA A 149 -8.02 1.73 -2.11
CA ALA A 149 -6.61 1.85 -1.79
C ALA A 149 -6.38 2.42 -0.38
N LEU A 150 -7.13 3.46 0.02
CA LEU A 150 -7.05 4.00 1.38
C LEU A 150 -7.50 2.96 2.43
N THR A 151 -8.52 2.16 2.15
CA THR A 151 -8.97 1.09 3.04
C THR A 151 -7.87 0.06 3.23
N ILE A 152 -7.25 -0.40 2.14
CA ILE A 152 -6.13 -1.34 2.19
C ILE A 152 -4.95 -0.75 2.98
N ALA A 153 -4.58 0.50 2.69
CA ALA A 153 -3.51 1.19 3.42
C ALA A 153 -3.81 1.30 4.93
N ALA A 154 -5.07 1.57 5.30
CA ALA A 154 -5.49 1.63 6.70
C ALA A 154 -5.45 0.26 7.39
N VAL A 155 -5.81 -0.81 6.69
CA VAL A 155 -5.67 -2.19 7.19
C VAL A 155 -4.18 -2.53 7.38
N PHE A 156 -3.32 -2.21 6.41
CA PHE A 156 -1.87 -2.38 6.55
C PHE A 156 -1.34 -1.59 7.74
N ALA A 157 -1.71 -0.32 7.88
CA ALA A 157 -1.27 0.51 8.99
C ALA A 157 -1.68 -0.07 10.36
N SER A 158 -2.85 -0.70 10.44
CA SER A 158 -3.30 -1.35 11.67
C SER A 158 -2.49 -2.60 12.03
N GLN A 159 -2.02 -3.35 11.03
CA GLN A 159 -1.17 -4.52 11.23
C GLN A 159 0.29 -4.14 11.45
N MET A 160 0.79 -3.18 10.68
CA MET A 160 2.19 -2.75 10.71
C MET A 160 2.49 -1.72 11.80
N LEU A 161 1.45 -1.25 12.51
CA LEU A 161 1.55 -0.26 13.60
C LEU A 161 2.21 1.06 13.15
N GLY A 162 1.97 1.46 11.93
CA GLY A 162 2.64 2.61 11.34
C GLY A 162 1.70 3.60 10.68
N PRO A 163 2.20 4.81 10.38
CA PRO A 163 1.46 5.83 9.69
C PRO A 163 1.36 5.56 8.19
N ILE A 164 0.38 6.19 7.58
CA ILE A 164 0.13 6.21 6.15
C ILE A 164 0.51 7.58 5.62
N LEU A 165 1.34 7.63 4.61
CA LEU A 165 1.58 8.82 3.80
C LEU A 165 0.72 8.74 2.55
N SER A 166 -0.05 9.80 2.27
CA SER A 166 -0.92 9.85 1.09
C SER A 166 -0.11 10.01 -0.20
N PRO A 167 -0.71 9.72 -1.37
CA PRO A 167 -0.13 10.09 -2.65
C PRO A 167 0.24 11.58 -2.67
N GLY A 168 1.42 11.89 -3.21
CA GLY A 168 1.96 13.24 -3.23
C GLY A 168 2.46 13.79 -1.88
N GLY A 169 2.45 12.97 -0.82
CA GLY A 169 2.99 13.38 0.48
C GLY A 169 2.20 14.50 1.18
N ARG A 170 0.93 14.70 0.80
CA ARG A 170 0.14 15.85 1.27
C ARG A 170 -0.51 15.65 2.63
N GLU A 171 -0.76 14.40 3.00
CA GLU A 171 -1.47 14.07 4.24
C GLU A 171 -0.82 12.85 4.90
N ILE A 172 -0.78 12.89 6.22
CA ILE A 172 -0.32 11.78 7.06
C ILE A 172 -1.51 11.28 7.85
N TYR A 173 -1.79 9.99 7.77
CA TYR A 173 -2.88 9.36 8.49
C TYR A 173 -2.34 8.36 9.51
N GLY A 174 -2.93 8.33 10.70
CA GLY A 174 -3.00 7.10 11.46
C GLY A 174 -4.24 6.29 11.06
N VAL A 175 -4.39 5.09 11.56
CA VAL A 175 -5.55 4.22 11.31
C VAL A 175 -6.88 4.93 11.57
N ARG A 176 -6.97 5.68 12.68
CA ARG A 176 -8.17 6.45 13.03
C ARG A 176 -8.45 7.57 12.03
N GLY A 177 -7.42 8.32 11.59
CA GLY A 177 -7.59 9.39 10.60
C GLY A 177 -8.05 8.87 9.26
N ALA A 178 -7.47 7.76 8.79
CA ALA A 178 -7.90 7.10 7.58
C ALA A 178 -9.36 6.63 7.65
N ARG A 179 -9.78 6.07 8.79
CA ARG A 179 -11.16 5.67 9.02
C ARG A 179 -12.13 6.85 8.96
N LEU A 180 -11.82 7.96 9.63
CA LEU A 180 -12.64 9.17 9.59
C LEU A 180 -12.79 9.70 8.16
N LYS A 181 -11.70 9.69 7.38
CA LYS A 181 -11.76 10.08 5.96
C LYS A 181 -12.64 9.13 5.14
N LEU A 182 -12.56 7.84 5.38
CA LEU A 182 -13.44 6.85 4.75
C LEU A 182 -14.92 7.02 5.14
N GLU A 183 -15.22 7.44 6.36
CA GLU A 183 -16.57 7.74 6.82
C GLU A 183 -17.07 9.13 6.35
N GLY A 184 -16.28 9.90 5.60
CA GLY A 184 -16.62 11.25 5.15
C GLY A 184 -16.65 12.28 6.28
N ARG A 185 -16.04 11.97 7.42
CA ARG A 185 -15.98 12.86 8.60
C ARG A 185 -14.69 13.67 8.57
N ALA A 186 -14.77 14.95 8.90
CA ALA A 186 -13.59 15.79 9.03
C ALA A 186 -12.68 15.25 10.16
N SER A 187 -11.36 15.24 9.91
CA SER A 187 -10.40 14.89 10.97
C SER A 187 -10.50 15.93 12.11
N PRO A 188 -10.60 15.49 13.37
CA PRO A 188 -10.61 16.42 14.51
C PRO A 188 -9.26 17.12 14.75
N TYR A 189 -8.25 16.77 13.99
CA TYR A 189 -6.89 17.32 14.07
C TYR A 189 -6.59 18.16 12.82
N ARG A 190 -7.17 19.34 12.74
CA ARG A 190 -6.71 20.44 11.91
C ARG A 190 -6.14 21.53 12.80
#